data_2fd9968f761bf8551cfa9c35ac790f72
#
_entry.id   2fd9968f761bf8551cfa9c35ac790f72
#
_cell.length_a   1.000
_cell.length_b   1.000
_cell.length_c   1.000
_cell.angle_alpha   90.00
_cell.angle_beta   90.00
_cell.angle_gamma   90.00
#
_symmetry.space_group_name_H-M   'P 1'
#
loop_
_entity.id
_entity.type
_entity.pdbx_description
1 polymer ?
#
loop_
_entity_poly.entity_id
_entity_poly.type
_entity_poly.pdbx_seq_one_letter_code
_entity_poly.pdbx_strand_id
1 'polypeptide(L)'
;MPPGNSLPDATDTVGQDAPFRDSRSKVAIWGHPLHAMTVAFPVALTFCAFGADALYWWSGAARWAWAGFWASGTAFLFGLGAGITGTIELLIVPGIRIRAMAWTHFIIAMTLLSLLGLNWGWRLTGHVAAVLPWGLLMTGVSVLLVVATGWHGGKLVFDYGLGLSKGNENPRG
;
A
#
# COMPACT_ATOMS: atom_id res chain seq x y z
N MET A 1 -43.52 34.13 23.21
CA MET A 1 -42.08 34.08 23.08
C MET A 1 -41.76 33.38 21.76
N PRO A 2 -41.02 33.99 20.81
CA PRO A 2 -40.59 33.31 19.60
C PRO A 2 -39.50 32.30 19.93
N PRO A 3 -39.39 31.15 19.21
CA PRO A 3 -38.35 30.17 19.45
C PRO A 3 -36.99 30.78 19.14
N GLY A 4 -36.06 30.58 20.08
CA GLY A 4 -34.69 31.08 19.96
C GLY A 4 -33.98 30.57 18.73
N ASN A 5 -33.46 31.50 17.95
CA ASN A 5 -32.59 31.26 16.80
C ASN A 5 -31.21 30.83 17.35
N SER A 6 -31.05 29.53 17.64
CA SER A 6 -29.74 28.98 17.94
C SER A 6 -28.92 29.01 16.66
N LEU A 7 -27.90 29.87 16.64
CA LEU A 7 -26.91 29.87 15.57
C LEU A 7 -26.29 28.47 15.45
N PRO A 8 -26.09 27.94 14.24
CA PRO A 8 -25.42 26.66 14.09
C PRO A 8 -24.03 26.74 14.72
N ASP A 9 -23.67 25.73 15.50
CA ASP A 9 -22.38 25.63 16.16
C ASP A 9 -21.27 25.65 15.10
N ALA A 10 -20.37 26.62 15.19
CA ALA A 10 -19.27 26.78 14.25
C ALA A 10 -18.30 25.57 14.25
N THR A 11 -18.43 24.65 15.21
CA THR A 11 -17.67 23.41 15.27
C THR A 11 -18.17 22.33 14.29
N ASP A 12 -19.43 22.46 13.81
CA ASP A 12 -20.02 21.48 12.88
C ASP A 12 -19.57 21.66 11.41
N THR A 13 -18.95 22.77 11.07
CA THR A 13 -18.63 23.09 9.66
C THR A 13 -17.26 22.64 9.19
N VAL A 14 -16.30 22.37 10.07
CA VAL A 14 -14.90 22.09 9.70
C VAL A 14 -14.65 20.61 9.29
N GLY A 15 -15.59 19.70 9.55
CA GLY A 15 -15.47 18.28 9.22
C GLY A 15 -16.42 17.78 8.13
N GLN A 16 -17.26 18.64 7.57
CA GLN A 16 -18.42 18.22 6.77
C GLN A 16 -18.37 18.60 5.29
N ASP A 17 -17.25 19.09 4.79
CA ASP A 17 -17.11 19.39 3.37
C ASP A 17 -17.33 18.13 2.51
N ALA A 18 -18.29 18.18 1.61
CA ALA A 18 -18.74 17.06 0.77
C ALA A 18 -17.60 16.28 0.07
N PRO A 19 -16.48 16.91 -0.37
CA PRO A 19 -15.36 16.19 -0.95
C PRO A 19 -14.64 15.25 0.02
N PHE A 20 -14.62 15.54 1.32
CA PHE A 20 -13.98 14.68 2.32
C PHE A 20 -14.81 13.45 2.70
N ARG A 21 -16.12 13.44 2.40
CA ARG A 21 -17.03 12.32 2.70
C ARG A 21 -16.97 11.21 1.65
N ASP A 22 -16.63 11.48 0.39
CA ASP A 22 -16.51 10.47 -0.65
C ASP A 22 -15.12 9.82 -0.61
N SER A 23 -14.91 8.96 0.39
CA SER A 23 -13.69 8.19 0.59
C SER A 23 -13.87 6.69 0.31
N ARG A 24 -15.03 6.30 -0.26
CA ARG A 24 -15.31 4.89 -0.58
C ARG A 24 -14.46 4.44 -1.76
N SER A 25 -13.92 3.22 -1.67
CA SER A 25 -13.27 2.58 -2.80
C SER A 25 -14.25 2.42 -3.96
N LYS A 26 -13.82 2.85 -5.17
CA LYS A 26 -14.56 2.66 -6.43
C LYS A 26 -14.02 1.46 -7.22
N VAL A 27 -12.83 0.96 -6.87
CA VAL A 27 -12.20 -0.22 -7.46
C VAL A 27 -12.41 -1.39 -6.50
N ALA A 28 -13.61 -1.95 -6.51
CA ALA A 28 -14.02 -3.02 -5.60
C ALA A 28 -14.76 -4.14 -6.35
N ILE A 29 -14.58 -5.39 -5.90
CA ILE A 29 -15.36 -6.56 -6.32
C ILE A 29 -16.23 -6.98 -5.14
N TRP A 30 -17.55 -7.04 -5.36
CA TRP A 30 -18.54 -7.36 -4.32
C TRP A 30 -18.39 -6.53 -3.04
N GLY A 31 -18.06 -5.23 -3.20
CA GLY A 31 -17.86 -4.33 -2.07
C GLY A 31 -16.50 -4.42 -1.37
N HIS A 32 -15.61 -5.31 -1.82
CA HIS A 32 -14.26 -5.47 -1.25
C HIS A 32 -13.24 -4.70 -2.09
N PRO A 33 -12.51 -3.74 -1.51
CA PRO A 33 -11.54 -2.90 -2.23
C PRO A 33 -10.34 -3.73 -2.69
N LEU A 34 -10.12 -3.78 -4.01
CA LEU A 34 -9.08 -4.62 -4.62
C LEU A 34 -7.67 -4.22 -4.17
N HIS A 35 -7.39 -2.93 -4.09
CA HIS A 35 -6.09 -2.45 -3.64
C HIS A 35 -5.76 -2.99 -2.25
N ALA A 36 -6.66 -2.80 -1.28
CA ALA A 36 -6.44 -3.24 0.11
C ALA A 36 -6.26 -4.75 0.24
N MET A 37 -6.97 -5.54 -0.59
CA MET A 37 -6.83 -7.00 -0.58
C MET A 37 -5.51 -7.47 -1.20
N THR A 38 -5.04 -6.81 -2.24
CA THR A 38 -3.87 -7.27 -3.01
C THR A 38 -2.54 -6.83 -2.41
N VAL A 39 -2.48 -5.72 -1.66
CA VAL A 39 -1.22 -5.21 -1.07
C VAL A 39 -0.58 -6.15 -0.05
N ALA A 40 -1.35 -7.06 0.56
CA ALA A 40 -0.83 -8.03 1.51
C ALA A 40 0.22 -8.96 0.87
N PHE A 41 0.05 -9.32 -0.41
CA PHE A 41 0.96 -10.21 -1.12
C PHE A 41 2.35 -9.58 -1.35
N PRO A 42 2.50 -8.41 -1.99
CA PRO A 42 3.82 -7.81 -2.18
C PRO A 42 4.49 -7.47 -0.85
N VAL A 43 3.74 -7.10 0.18
CA VAL A 43 4.28 -6.86 1.53
C VAL A 43 4.91 -8.15 2.08
N ALA A 44 4.15 -9.22 2.19
CA ALA A 44 4.64 -10.49 2.74
C ALA A 44 5.82 -11.05 1.92
N LEU A 45 5.71 -11.04 0.59
CA LEU A 45 6.74 -11.56 -0.31
C LEU A 45 8.03 -10.74 -0.27
N THR A 46 7.98 -9.43 0.00
CA THR A 46 9.19 -8.61 0.19
C THR A 46 9.95 -9.04 1.44
N PHE A 47 9.25 -9.31 2.55
CA PHE A 47 9.88 -9.87 3.76
C PHE A 47 10.44 -11.26 3.51
N CYS A 48 9.72 -12.11 2.78
CA CYS A 48 10.21 -13.44 2.39
C CYS A 48 11.46 -13.36 1.53
N ALA A 49 11.51 -12.44 0.56
CA ALA A 49 12.67 -12.23 -0.29
C ALA A 49 13.90 -11.81 0.52
N PHE A 50 13.74 -10.84 1.43
CA PHE A 50 14.81 -10.41 2.32
C PHE A 50 15.29 -11.53 3.25
N GLY A 51 14.37 -12.28 3.84
CA GLY A 51 14.70 -13.44 4.68
C GLY A 51 15.48 -14.52 3.92
N ALA A 52 15.05 -14.80 2.67
CA ALA A 52 15.74 -15.75 1.81
C ALA A 52 17.16 -15.26 1.45
N ASP A 53 17.34 -13.97 1.13
CA ASP A 53 18.65 -13.39 0.86
C ASP A 53 19.58 -13.43 2.08
N ALA A 54 19.05 -13.14 3.26
CA ALA A 54 19.81 -13.24 4.52
C ALA A 54 20.24 -14.69 4.80
N LEU A 55 19.36 -15.67 4.54
CA LEU A 55 19.68 -17.09 4.67
C LEU A 55 20.70 -17.55 3.62
N TYR A 56 20.65 -16.99 2.40
CA TYR A 56 21.68 -17.22 1.39
C TYR A 56 23.03 -16.65 1.83
N TRP A 57 23.06 -15.41 2.30
CA TRP A 57 24.27 -14.77 2.81
C TRP A 57 24.89 -15.56 3.96
N TRP A 58 24.07 -16.10 4.86
CA TRP A 58 24.56 -16.89 6.01
C TRP A 58 25.03 -18.29 5.64
N SER A 59 24.29 -19.01 4.75
CA SER A 59 24.51 -20.44 4.50
C SER A 59 25.23 -20.76 3.18
N GLY A 60 25.31 -19.81 2.25
CA GLY A 60 25.80 -20.04 0.87
C GLY A 60 24.94 -20.98 0.03
N ALA A 61 23.81 -21.48 0.57
CA ALA A 61 22.99 -22.48 -0.09
C ALA A 61 22.13 -21.88 -1.21
N ALA A 62 22.40 -22.23 -2.47
CA ALA A 62 21.74 -21.69 -3.66
C ALA A 62 20.22 -21.76 -3.65
N ARG A 63 19.61 -22.71 -2.94
CA ARG A 63 18.15 -22.80 -2.79
C ARG A 63 17.53 -21.50 -2.24
N TRP A 64 18.24 -20.81 -1.34
CA TRP A 64 17.76 -19.55 -0.79
C TRP A 64 17.85 -18.40 -1.80
N ALA A 65 18.87 -18.38 -2.62
CA ALA A 65 18.96 -17.42 -3.73
C ALA A 65 17.79 -17.58 -4.71
N TRP A 66 17.42 -18.82 -5.04
CA TRP A 66 16.24 -19.12 -5.87
C TRP A 66 14.93 -18.74 -5.17
N ALA A 67 14.79 -19.00 -3.88
CA ALA A 67 13.63 -18.58 -3.11
C ALA A 67 13.48 -17.06 -3.13
N GLY A 68 14.57 -16.31 -2.92
CA GLY A 68 14.59 -14.85 -3.01
C GLY A 68 14.28 -14.33 -4.42
N PHE A 69 14.77 -15.01 -5.46
CA PHE A 69 14.45 -14.67 -6.87
C PHE A 69 12.94 -14.75 -7.12
N TRP A 70 12.31 -15.88 -6.79
CA TRP A 70 10.88 -16.06 -7.01
C TRP A 70 10.02 -15.15 -6.11
N ALA A 71 10.40 -14.98 -4.85
CA ALA A 71 9.70 -14.10 -3.93
C ALA A 71 9.73 -12.65 -4.40
N SER A 72 10.90 -12.13 -4.84
CA SER A 72 11.01 -10.75 -5.32
C SER A 72 10.26 -10.52 -6.63
N GLY A 73 10.33 -11.47 -7.58
CA GLY A 73 9.58 -11.37 -8.83
C GLY A 73 8.07 -11.40 -8.62
N THR A 74 7.60 -12.32 -7.78
CA THR A 74 6.18 -12.42 -7.45
C THR A 74 5.70 -11.18 -6.68
N ALA A 75 6.53 -10.65 -5.75
CA ALA A 75 6.24 -9.38 -5.05
C ALA A 75 6.06 -8.23 -6.03
N PHE A 76 6.93 -8.11 -7.03
CA PHE A 76 6.83 -7.10 -8.07
C PHE A 76 5.53 -7.23 -8.89
N LEU A 77 5.20 -8.44 -9.36
CA LEU A 77 4.00 -8.67 -10.18
C LEU A 77 2.71 -8.37 -9.42
N PHE A 78 2.58 -8.84 -8.17
CA PHE A 78 1.43 -8.48 -7.34
C PHE A 78 1.42 -6.99 -6.98
N GLY A 79 2.62 -6.40 -6.79
CA GLY A 79 2.80 -4.98 -6.56
C GLY A 79 2.33 -4.13 -7.74
N LEU A 80 2.53 -4.57 -8.99
CA LEU A 80 1.98 -3.92 -10.17
C LEU A 80 0.46 -3.89 -10.13
N GLY A 81 -0.19 -5.02 -9.84
CA GLY A 81 -1.65 -5.08 -9.72
C GLY A 81 -2.19 -4.15 -8.63
N ALA A 82 -1.57 -4.18 -7.44
CA ALA A 82 -1.92 -3.27 -6.35
C ALA A 82 -1.65 -1.80 -6.70
N GLY A 83 -0.53 -1.52 -7.38
CA GLY A 83 -0.18 -0.17 -7.84
C GLY A 83 -1.17 0.39 -8.84
N ILE A 84 -1.62 -0.41 -9.81
CA ILE A 84 -2.62 -0.01 -10.80
C ILE A 84 -3.95 0.33 -10.09
N THR A 85 -4.45 -0.58 -9.25
CA THR A 85 -5.73 -0.37 -8.55
C THR A 85 -5.67 0.82 -7.60
N GLY A 86 -4.58 1.01 -6.85
CA GLY A 86 -4.36 2.14 -5.96
C GLY A 86 -4.21 3.47 -6.70
N THR A 87 -3.55 3.47 -7.87
CA THR A 87 -3.45 4.67 -8.73
C THR A 87 -4.81 5.09 -9.26
N ILE A 88 -5.61 4.13 -9.72
CA ILE A 88 -6.98 4.42 -10.19
C ILE A 88 -7.78 5.04 -9.03
N GLU A 89 -7.76 4.45 -7.84
CA GLU A 89 -8.46 5.01 -6.67
C GLU A 89 -8.00 6.42 -6.31
N LEU A 90 -6.68 6.66 -6.28
CA LEU A 90 -6.12 7.98 -6.00
C LEU A 90 -6.64 9.03 -6.97
N LEU A 91 -6.78 8.69 -8.25
CA LEU A 91 -7.19 9.65 -9.29
C LEU A 91 -8.70 9.86 -9.36
N ILE A 92 -9.51 8.83 -9.13
CA ILE A 92 -10.97 8.90 -9.34
C ILE A 92 -11.77 9.17 -8.07
N VAL A 93 -11.19 8.98 -6.87
CA VAL A 93 -11.90 9.23 -5.60
C VAL A 93 -11.51 10.60 -5.05
N PRO A 94 -12.40 11.62 -5.12
CA PRO A 94 -12.07 12.99 -4.72
C PRO A 94 -11.57 13.08 -3.28
N GLY A 95 -12.19 12.37 -2.34
CA GLY A 95 -11.82 12.35 -0.93
C GLY A 95 -10.42 11.76 -0.66
N ILE A 96 -9.89 10.93 -1.56
CA ILE A 96 -8.51 10.43 -1.49
C ILE A 96 -7.55 11.44 -2.12
N ARG A 97 -7.87 11.90 -3.33
CA ARG A 97 -7.00 12.75 -4.14
C ARG A 97 -6.60 14.08 -3.47
N ILE A 98 -7.47 14.67 -2.67
CA ILE A 98 -7.20 15.95 -2.00
C ILE A 98 -6.29 15.82 -0.76
N ARG A 99 -5.96 14.60 -0.32
CA ARG A 99 -5.15 14.36 0.87
C ARG A 99 -3.68 14.25 0.53
N ALA A 100 -2.85 15.12 1.10
CA ALA A 100 -1.39 15.05 0.96
C ALA A 100 -0.82 13.70 1.40
N MET A 101 -1.39 13.10 2.47
CA MET A 101 -0.99 11.78 2.97
C MET A 101 -1.16 10.66 1.92
N ALA A 102 -2.21 10.73 1.08
CA ALA A 102 -2.41 9.76 -0.01
C ALA A 102 -1.34 9.87 -1.09
N TRP A 103 -0.92 11.08 -1.43
CA TRP A 103 0.18 11.32 -2.36
C TRP A 103 1.52 10.88 -1.80
N THR A 104 1.79 11.13 -0.51
CA THR A 104 3.01 10.64 0.14
C THR A 104 3.07 9.11 0.13
N HIS A 105 1.97 8.44 0.51
CA HIS A 105 1.84 6.98 0.41
C HIS A 105 2.10 6.49 -1.01
N PHE A 106 1.47 7.12 -2.01
CA PHE A 106 1.63 6.78 -3.42
C PHE A 106 3.09 6.89 -3.89
N ILE A 107 3.78 7.99 -3.57
CA ILE A 107 5.17 8.19 -3.97
C ILE A 107 6.08 7.11 -3.36
N ILE A 108 5.92 6.81 -2.06
CA ILE A 108 6.70 5.76 -1.40
C ILE A 108 6.39 4.40 -2.01
N ALA A 109 5.12 4.10 -2.29
CA ALA A 109 4.70 2.84 -2.91
C ALA A 109 5.25 2.68 -4.34
N MET A 110 5.25 3.74 -5.14
CA MET A 110 5.84 3.71 -6.49
C MET A 110 7.37 3.55 -6.45
N THR A 111 8.03 4.17 -5.48
CA THR A 111 9.47 3.98 -5.24
C THR A 111 9.78 2.53 -4.86
N LEU A 112 8.99 1.95 -3.95
CA LEU A 112 9.10 0.53 -3.60
C LEU A 112 8.90 -0.37 -4.82
N LEU A 113 7.85 -0.14 -5.59
CA LEU A 113 7.54 -0.93 -6.79
C LEU A 113 8.67 -0.87 -7.82
N SER A 114 9.22 0.32 -8.06
CA SER A 114 10.37 0.52 -8.95
C SER A 114 11.60 -0.24 -8.46
N LEU A 115 11.87 -0.22 -7.15
CA LEU A 115 13.00 -0.95 -6.57
C LEU A 115 12.80 -2.47 -6.62
N LEU A 116 11.59 -2.97 -6.41
CA LEU A 116 11.27 -4.40 -6.57
C LEU A 116 11.50 -4.85 -8.02
N GLY A 117 11.05 -4.06 -8.99
CA GLY A 117 11.26 -4.34 -10.42
C GLY A 117 12.75 -4.31 -10.80
N LEU A 118 13.49 -3.32 -10.30
CA LEU A 118 14.93 -3.20 -10.51
C LEU A 118 15.68 -4.40 -9.92
N ASN A 119 15.36 -4.79 -8.69
CA ASN A 119 15.97 -5.93 -8.02
C ASN A 119 15.69 -7.24 -8.77
N TRP A 120 14.45 -7.46 -9.16
CA TRP A 120 14.10 -8.67 -9.92
C TRP A 120 14.78 -8.68 -11.30
N GLY A 121 14.79 -7.56 -12.03
CA GLY A 121 15.51 -7.40 -13.29
C GLY A 121 17.01 -7.67 -13.14
N TRP A 122 17.63 -7.18 -12.06
CA TRP A 122 19.03 -7.47 -11.74
C TRP A 122 19.27 -8.97 -11.52
N ARG A 123 18.37 -9.66 -10.83
CA ARG A 123 18.46 -11.11 -10.59
C ARG A 123 18.29 -11.95 -11.86
N LEU A 124 17.58 -11.44 -12.86
CA LEU A 124 17.48 -12.12 -14.17
C LEU A 124 18.84 -12.21 -14.89
N THR A 125 19.79 -11.32 -14.60
CA THR A 125 21.12 -11.31 -15.23
C THR A 125 22.09 -12.32 -14.64
N GLY A 126 21.97 -12.67 -13.35
CA GLY A 126 22.98 -13.48 -12.66
C GLY A 126 22.43 -14.47 -11.63
N HIS A 127 21.08 -14.53 -11.45
CA HIS A 127 20.41 -15.44 -10.50
C HIS A 127 21.10 -15.47 -9.13
N VAL A 128 21.83 -16.55 -8.81
CA VAL A 128 22.51 -16.76 -7.52
C VAL A 128 23.61 -15.71 -7.27
N ALA A 129 24.40 -15.38 -8.30
CA ALA A 129 25.49 -14.40 -8.19
C ALA A 129 24.97 -12.96 -8.01
N ALA A 130 23.75 -12.68 -8.42
CA ALA A 130 23.13 -11.37 -8.30
C ALA A 130 22.64 -11.04 -6.88
N VAL A 131 22.59 -12.03 -5.97
CA VAL A 131 22.08 -11.80 -4.60
C VAL A 131 23.04 -10.93 -3.81
N LEU A 132 24.34 -11.18 -3.86
CA LEU A 132 25.33 -10.46 -3.06
C LEU A 132 26.24 -9.58 -3.92
N PRO A 133 26.51 -8.33 -3.49
CA PRO A 133 25.87 -7.66 -2.35
C PRO A 133 24.55 -6.95 -2.72
N TRP A 134 24.33 -6.67 -4.02
CA TRP A 134 23.32 -5.71 -4.47
C TRP A 134 21.88 -6.19 -4.28
N GLY A 135 21.61 -7.48 -4.55
CA GLY A 135 20.27 -8.05 -4.35
C GLY A 135 19.81 -7.95 -2.90
N LEU A 136 20.69 -8.31 -1.95
CA LEU A 136 20.41 -8.21 -0.51
C LEU A 136 20.23 -6.74 -0.06
N LEU A 137 21.03 -5.81 -0.57
CA LEU A 137 20.86 -4.40 -0.25
C LEU A 137 19.51 -3.86 -0.77
N MET A 138 19.15 -4.20 -2.01
CA MET A 138 17.87 -3.78 -2.59
C MET A 138 16.68 -4.37 -1.84
N THR A 139 16.72 -5.64 -1.42
CA THR A 139 15.63 -6.22 -0.60
C THR A 139 15.57 -5.58 0.79
N GLY A 140 16.71 -5.26 1.41
CA GLY A 140 16.76 -4.55 2.69
C GLY A 140 16.12 -3.17 2.61
N VAL A 141 16.46 -2.37 1.58
CA VAL A 141 15.82 -1.06 1.34
C VAL A 141 14.33 -1.24 1.04
N SER A 142 13.95 -2.28 0.27
CA SER A 142 12.54 -2.57 0.00
C SER A 142 11.75 -2.85 1.28
N VAL A 143 12.32 -3.57 2.25
CA VAL A 143 11.67 -3.78 3.55
C VAL A 143 11.44 -2.47 4.30
N LEU A 144 12.41 -1.55 4.31
CA LEU A 144 12.23 -0.22 4.91
C LEU A 144 11.11 0.57 4.23
N LEU A 145 11.05 0.52 2.89
CA LEU A 145 9.98 1.16 2.13
C LEU A 145 8.62 0.51 2.39
N VAL A 146 8.56 -0.82 2.56
CA VAL A 146 7.32 -1.52 2.95
C VAL A 146 6.82 -1.02 4.30
N VAL A 147 7.70 -0.90 5.30
CA VAL A 147 7.34 -0.38 6.62
C VAL A 147 6.82 1.06 6.51
N ALA A 148 7.51 1.92 5.77
CA ALA A 148 7.08 3.30 5.55
C ALA A 148 5.73 3.37 4.81
N THR A 149 5.54 2.59 3.75
CA THR A 149 4.29 2.53 2.98
C THR A 149 3.14 2.00 3.84
N GLY A 150 3.40 0.95 4.63
CA GLY A 150 2.42 0.37 5.55
C GLY A 150 1.99 1.34 6.63
N TRP A 151 2.92 2.11 7.19
CA TRP A 151 2.61 3.17 8.17
C TRP A 151 1.68 4.23 7.59
N HIS A 152 2.01 4.76 6.39
CA HIS A 152 1.17 5.76 5.73
C HIS A 152 -0.17 5.19 5.29
N GLY A 153 -0.19 3.97 4.77
CA GLY A 153 -1.42 3.26 4.39
C GLY A 153 -2.31 2.99 5.60
N GLY A 154 -1.74 2.56 6.72
CA GLY A 154 -2.47 2.39 7.98
C GLY A 154 -3.14 3.68 8.44
N LYS A 155 -2.42 4.82 8.41
CA LYS A 155 -3.03 6.12 8.72
C LYS A 155 -4.18 6.48 7.78
N LEU A 156 -4.06 6.19 6.49
CA LEU A 156 -5.15 6.44 5.54
C LEU A 156 -6.41 5.65 5.90
N VAL A 157 -6.27 4.41 6.37
CA VAL A 157 -7.41 3.57 6.77
C VAL A 157 -7.95 3.98 8.16
N PHE A 158 -7.09 4.08 9.17
CA PHE A 158 -7.53 4.23 10.56
C PHE A 158 -7.85 5.68 10.93
N ASP A 159 -7.09 6.66 10.45
CA ASP A 159 -7.30 8.06 10.79
C ASP A 159 -8.32 8.73 9.85
N TYR A 160 -8.36 8.30 8.59
CA TYR A 160 -9.21 8.92 7.57
C TYR A 160 -10.36 8.03 7.07
N GLY A 161 -10.45 6.78 7.53
CA GLY A 161 -11.54 5.87 7.16
C GLY A 161 -11.57 5.50 5.67
N LEU A 162 -10.42 5.58 4.96
CA LEU A 162 -10.37 5.29 3.53
C LEU A 162 -10.55 3.79 3.26
N GLY A 163 -11.41 3.47 2.29
CA GLY A 163 -11.67 2.08 1.89
C GLY A 163 -12.60 1.30 2.83
N LEU A 164 -13.06 1.90 3.94
CA LEU A 164 -14.07 1.29 4.80
C LEU A 164 -15.47 1.49 4.18
N SER A 165 -16.18 0.41 3.89
CA SER A 165 -17.62 0.48 3.67
C SER A 165 -18.25 0.80 5.04
N LYS A 166 -18.94 1.94 5.18
CA LYS A 166 -19.84 2.13 6.33
C LYS A 166 -20.84 0.98 6.28
N GLY A 167 -20.79 0.11 7.27
CA GLY A 167 -21.86 -0.86 7.50
C GLY A 167 -23.18 -0.11 7.45
N ASN A 168 -24.23 -0.72 6.90
CA ASN A 168 -25.57 -0.18 6.88
C ASN A 168 -25.92 0.31 8.30
N GLU A 169 -25.74 1.58 8.58
CA GLU A 169 -26.40 2.23 9.71
C GLU A 169 -27.90 2.17 9.36
N ASN A 170 -28.54 1.12 9.82
CA ASN A 170 -29.99 0.99 9.76
C ASN A 170 -30.57 2.15 10.59
N PRO A 171 -31.27 3.16 10.01
CA PRO A 171 -31.79 4.27 10.75
C PRO A 171 -33.08 3.90 11.50
N ARG A 172 -33.22 2.62 11.93
CA ARG A 172 -34.35 2.12 12.72
C ARG A 172 -33.80 1.40 13.95
N GLY A 173 -33.51 2.18 14.97
CA GLY A 173 -33.39 1.83 16.36
C GLY A 173 -34.12 2.85 17.18
#